data_01f712b7bc413de1bbcce14769842629
#
_entry.id   01f712b7bc413de1bbcce14769842629
#
_cell.length_a   1.000
_cell.length_b   1.000
_cell.length_c   1.000
_cell.angle_alpha   90.00
_cell.angle_beta   90.00
_cell.angle_gamma   90.00
#
_symmetry.space_group_name_H-M   'P 1'
#
loop_
_entity.id
_entity.type
_entity.pdbx_description
1 polymer ?
#
loop_
_entity_poly.entity_id
_entity_poly.type
_entity_poly.pdbx_seq_one_letter_code
_entity_poly.pdbx_strand_id
1 'polypeptide(L)'
;MAKTVRYILYSMLVIGATAGLLSVAYAAADGNIDPEAKWAWSTNAGWINFNPPNGGVTVCADHLEGYAWGENAGWIRLGTHTGCSAHTYGNTSAADYGVNRDSSGTLSGYAWGTNVGWINFDPDGDERVTIDLLTGDFSGYAWGENVGWINFSSSGPVLYKVSMLLHRIYLALVTKGG
;
A
#
# COMPACT_ATOMS: atom_id res chain seq x y z
N MET A 1 47.17 40.55 -54.24
CA MET A 1 47.43 39.87 -52.98
C MET A 1 46.11 39.88 -52.14
N ALA A 2 45.35 38.83 -52.24
CA ALA A 2 44.08 38.70 -51.51
C ALA A 2 44.33 38.03 -50.16
N LYS A 3 44.07 38.73 -49.08
CA LYS A 3 44.15 38.17 -47.76
C LYS A 3 42.76 37.50 -47.41
N THR A 4 42.77 36.19 -47.45
CA THR A 4 41.64 35.40 -47.08
C THR A 4 41.51 35.42 -45.55
N VAL A 5 40.49 36.12 -45.08
CA VAL A 5 40.09 36.10 -43.63
C VAL A 5 39.31 34.83 -43.39
N ARG A 6 39.87 33.87 -42.64
CA ARG A 6 39.20 32.71 -42.19
C ARG A 6 38.35 33.09 -40.94
N TYR A 7 37.04 33.12 -41.09
CA TYR A 7 36.12 33.17 -39.94
C TYR A 7 36.05 31.78 -39.33
N ILE A 8 36.65 31.63 -38.17
CA ILE A 8 36.45 30.46 -37.31
C ILE A 8 35.15 30.71 -36.60
N LEU A 9 34.10 30.04 -37.07
CA LEU A 9 32.85 29.95 -36.35
C LEU A 9 33.06 29.05 -35.16
N TYR A 10 33.24 29.66 -33.97
CA TYR A 10 33.07 28.96 -32.73
C TYR A 10 31.56 28.72 -32.54
N SER A 11 31.09 27.54 -32.90
CA SER A 11 29.81 27.04 -32.45
C SER A 11 29.95 26.75 -30.95
N MET A 12 29.58 27.70 -30.12
CA MET A 12 29.33 27.43 -28.72
C MET A 12 28.15 26.45 -28.64
N LEU A 13 28.46 25.18 -28.48
CA LEU A 13 27.51 24.18 -28.08
C LEU A 13 27.14 24.49 -26.62
N VAL A 14 26.07 25.26 -26.42
CA VAL A 14 25.47 25.42 -25.13
C VAL A 14 24.82 24.06 -24.81
N ILE A 15 25.57 23.22 -24.11
CA ILE A 15 24.99 22.06 -23.44
C ILE A 15 24.18 22.60 -22.27
N GLY A 16 22.92 22.89 -22.54
CA GLY A 16 21.95 23.12 -21.51
C GLY A 16 21.82 21.84 -20.70
N ALA A 17 22.50 21.78 -19.56
CA ALA A 17 22.21 20.77 -18.54
C ALA A 17 20.81 21.08 -18.03
N THR A 18 19.79 20.55 -18.70
CA THR A 18 18.48 20.40 -18.12
C THR A 18 18.66 19.39 -16.99
N ALA A 19 18.80 19.88 -15.76
CA ALA A 19 18.59 19.10 -14.58
C ALA A 19 17.11 18.67 -14.63
N GLY A 20 16.85 17.56 -15.32
CA GLY A 20 15.58 16.89 -15.26
C GLY A 20 15.39 16.50 -13.81
N LEU A 21 14.48 17.20 -13.13
CA LEU A 21 13.88 16.70 -11.91
C LEU A 21 13.29 15.35 -12.28
N LEU A 22 14.04 14.28 -11.99
CA LEU A 22 13.50 12.95 -11.96
C LEU A 22 12.46 12.97 -10.81
N SER A 23 11.24 13.35 -11.16
CA SER A 23 10.12 13.00 -10.34
C SER A 23 10.12 11.48 -10.33
N VAL A 24 10.58 10.89 -9.23
CA VAL A 24 10.30 9.51 -8.94
C VAL A 24 8.79 9.48 -8.77
N ALA A 25 8.08 9.16 -9.86
CA ALA A 25 6.71 8.74 -9.75
C ALA A 25 6.78 7.47 -8.91
N TYR A 26 6.46 7.59 -7.63
CA TYR A 26 6.05 6.44 -6.87
C TYR A 26 4.76 5.99 -7.55
N ALA A 27 4.88 5.05 -8.48
CA ALA A 27 3.76 4.21 -8.82
C ALA A 27 3.32 3.65 -7.47
N ALA A 28 2.13 4.03 -7.03
CA ALA A 28 1.54 3.44 -5.85
C ALA A 28 1.61 1.93 -6.10
N ALA A 29 2.46 1.26 -5.33
CA ALA A 29 2.75 -0.13 -5.59
C ALA A 29 1.48 -0.90 -5.22
N ASP A 30 0.79 -1.38 -6.24
CA ASP A 30 -0.19 -2.43 -6.09
C ASP A 30 0.57 -3.63 -5.57
N GLY A 31 0.59 -3.80 -4.25
CA GLY A 31 1.41 -4.82 -3.61
C GLY A 31 0.53 -5.87 -2.96
N ASN A 32 0.88 -7.12 -3.16
CA ASN A 32 0.36 -8.21 -2.35
C ASN A 32 0.99 -8.16 -0.95
N ILE A 33 0.32 -8.73 0.03
CA ILE A 33 0.86 -8.87 1.39
C ILE A 33 2.08 -9.80 1.36
N ASP A 34 3.11 -9.42 2.09
CA ASP A 34 4.35 -10.20 2.26
C ASP A 34 4.02 -11.57 2.90
N PRO A 35 4.43 -12.70 2.29
CA PRO A 35 4.16 -14.03 2.83
C PRO A 35 4.76 -14.29 4.20
N GLU A 36 5.83 -13.57 4.60
CA GLU A 36 6.48 -13.69 5.90
C GLU A 36 5.90 -12.72 6.95
N ALA A 37 5.27 -11.62 6.49
CA ALA A 37 4.72 -10.56 7.34
C ALA A 37 3.23 -10.35 7.03
N LYS A 38 2.38 -11.30 7.42
CA LYS A 38 0.96 -11.39 7.02
C LYS A 38 -0.03 -11.54 8.16
N TRP A 39 0.43 -11.45 9.40
CA TRP A 39 -0.38 -11.76 10.55
C TRP A 39 -0.79 -10.53 11.33
N ALA A 40 -2.09 -10.41 11.60
CA ALA A 40 -2.66 -9.52 12.60
C ALA A 40 -3.25 -10.34 13.75
N TRP A 41 -3.43 -9.72 14.90
CA TRP A 41 -4.02 -10.36 16.09
C TRP A 41 -5.33 -9.70 16.49
N SER A 42 -6.38 -10.50 16.56
CA SER A 42 -7.68 -10.09 17.07
C SER A 42 -7.86 -10.54 18.52
N THR A 43 -8.41 -9.68 19.35
CA THR A 43 -8.63 -9.98 20.78
C THR A 43 -9.61 -11.13 21.01
N ASN A 44 -10.62 -11.28 20.14
CA ASN A 44 -11.67 -12.29 20.29
C ASN A 44 -11.51 -13.47 19.31
N ALA A 45 -10.91 -13.26 18.14
CA ALA A 45 -10.81 -14.27 17.08
C ALA A 45 -9.38 -14.84 16.90
N GLY A 46 -8.36 -14.27 17.57
CA GLY A 46 -6.98 -14.72 17.46
C GLY A 46 -6.32 -14.28 16.14
N TRP A 47 -5.50 -15.16 15.55
CA TRP A 47 -4.72 -14.84 14.38
C TRP A 47 -5.57 -14.64 13.11
N ILE A 48 -5.28 -13.57 12.38
CA ILE A 48 -5.85 -13.26 11.06
C ILE A 48 -4.72 -13.19 10.05
N ASN A 49 -4.79 -14.03 9.03
CA ASN A 49 -3.85 -14.11 7.92
C ASN A 49 -4.32 -13.22 6.77
N PHE A 50 -3.55 -12.21 6.41
CA PHE A 50 -3.83 -11.30 5.29
C PHE A 50 -3.32 -11.81 3.93
N ASN A 51 -2.58 -12.94 3.93
CA ASN A 51 -2.14 -13.64 2.71
C ASN A 51 -2.38 -15.14 2.81
N PRO A 52 -3.67 -15.58 2.97
CA PRO A 52 -3.99 -17.00 3.06
C PRO A 52 -3.90 -17.68 1.67
N PRO A 53 -3.68 -19.01 1.61
CA PRO A 53 -3.87 -19.78 0.40
C PRO A 53 -5.30 -19.62 -0.14
N ASN A 54 -5.44 -19.49 -1.47
CA ASN A 54 -6.72 -19.28 -2.17
C ASN A 54 -7.45 -17.97 -1.82
N GLY A 55 -6.72 -17.00 -1.32
CA GLY A 55 -7.18 -15.66 -0.98
C GLY A 55 -6.01 -14.68 -1.07
N GLY A 56 -6.01 -13.72 -0.18
CA GLY A 56 -4.99 -12.71 -0.06
C GLY A 56 -5.58 -11.31 -0.23
N VAL A 57 -4.99 -10.39 0.50
CA VAL A 57 -5.32 -8.98 0.43
C VAL A 57 -4.38 -8.30 -0.56
N THR A 58 -4.95 -7.55 -1.48
CA THR A 58 -4.20 -6.70 -2.40
C THR A 58 -4.35 -5.25 -1.94
N VAL A 59 -3.22 -4.58 -1.75
CA VAL A 59 -3.16 -3.16 -1.42
C VAL A 59 -3.03 -2.39 -2.73
N CYS A 60 -4.08 -1.66 -3.10
CA CYS A 60 -4.12 -0.79 -4.27
C CYS A 60 -3.70 0.65 -3.91
N ALA A 61 -3.68 1.55 -4.89
CA ALA A 61 -3.26 2.93 -4.69
C ALA A 61 -4.17 3.69 -3.71
N ASP A 62 -5.46 3.41 -3.76
CA ASP A 62 -6.53 4.15 -3.09
C ASP A 62 -7.48 3.26 -2.26
N HIS A 63 -7.31 1.94 -2.30
CA HIS A 63 -8.15 1.00 -1.56
C HIS A 63 -7.46 -0.35 -1.32
N LEU A 64 -8.11 -1.21 -0.55
CA LEU A 64 -7.78 -2.60 -0.37
C LEU A 64 -8.86 -3.49 -0.99
N GLU A 65 -8.46 -4.65 -1.51
CA GLU A 65 -9.36 -5.68 -2.02
C GLU A 65 -8.91 -7.09 -1.62
N GLY A 66 -9.73 -8.09 -1.94
CA GLY A 66 -9.41 -9.48 -1.65
C GLY A 66 -9.88 -9.94 -0.27
N TYR A 67 -9.23 -10.98 0.25
CA TYR A 67 -9.70 -11.69 1.42
C TYR A 67 -8.57 -12.02 2.39
N ALA A 68 -8.82 -11.74 3.68
CA ALA A 68 -8.07 -12.29 4.80
C ALA A 68 -8.80 -13.51 5.39
N TRP A 69 -8.09 -14.30 6.20
CA TRP A 69 -8.63 -15.49 6.83
C TRP A 69 -8.22 -15.60 8.30
N GLY A 70 -9.17 -15.89 9.16
CA GLY A 70 -8.93 -16.26 10.56
C GLY A 70 -9.63 -17.58 10.89
N GLU A 71 -8.98 -18.44 11.66
CA GLU A 71 -9.54 -19.75 12.01
C GLU A 71 -10.90 -19.62 12.72
N ASN A 72 -11.04 -18.63 13.60
CA ASN A 72 -12.30 -18.35 14.29
C ASN A 72 -13.14 -17.27 13.60
N ALA A 73 -12.54 -16.43 12.75
CA ALA A 73 -13.25 -15.36 12.05
C ALA A 73 -13.85 -15.81 10.71
N GLY A 74 -13.29 -16.85 10.09
CA GLY A 74 -13.59 -17.22 8.70
C GLY A 74 -13.01 -16.24 7.70
N TRP A 75 -13.60 -16.17 6.52
CA TRP A 75 -13.21 -15.23 5.47
C TRP A 75 -13.65 -13.81 5.80
N ILE A 76 -12.73 -12.86 5.66
CA ILE A 76 -12.95 -11.41 5.80
C ILE A 76 -12.65 -10.77 4.47
N ARG A 77 -13.63 -10.14 3.84
CA ARG A 77 -13.51 -9.42 2.58
C ARG A 77 -13.16 -7.96 2.83
N LEU A 78 -12.10 -7.47 2.16
CA LEU A 78 -11.59 -6.11 2.34
C LEU A 78 -12.29 -5.06 1.48
N GLY A 79 -13.03 -5.50 0.46
CA GLY A 79 -13.80 -4.58 -0.39
C GLY A 79 -14.55 -5.32 -1.49
N THR A 80 -15.53 -4.65 -2.08
CA THR A 80 -16.39 -5.21 -3.14
C THR A 80 -15.80 -5.04 -4.54
N HIS A 81 -14.87 -4.10 -4.73
CA HIS A 81 -14.15 -3.87 -5.99
C HIS A 81 -13.05 -4.91 -6.21
N THR A 82 -12.63 -5.09 -7.47
CA THR A 82 -11.52 -5.97 -7.84
C THR A 82 -10.74 -5.37 -9.01
N GLY A 83 -9.42 -5.52 -8.99
CA GLY A 83 -8.55 -5.22 -10.12
C GLY A 83 -7.76 -3.92 -10.00
N CYS A 84 -7.63 -3.33 -8.82
CA CYS A 84 -6.78 -2.17 -8.52
C CYS A 84 -6.92 -0.96 -9.48
N SER A 85 -8.01 -0.87 -10.23
CA SER A 85 -8.36 0.36 -10.92
C SER A 85 -8.80 1.40 -9.90
N ALA A 86 -8.57 2.70 -10.18
CA ALA A 86 -8.94 3.78 -9.25
C ALA A 86 -10.38 3.62 -8.75
N HIS A 87 -10.54 3.50 -7.43
CA HIS A 87 -11.81 3.28 -6.78
C HIS A 87 -11.81 3.80 -5.35
N THR A 88 -12.91 4.41 -4.94
CA THR A 88 -13.16 4.80 -3.55
C THR A 88 -14.50 4.25 -3.12
N TYR A 89 -14.49 3.40 -2.11
CA TYR A 89 -15.72 2.84 -1.56
C TYR A 89 -16.54 3.90 -0.86
N GLY A 90 -17.83 4.00 -1.19
CA GLY A 90 -18.76 4.89 -0.53
C GLY A 90 -19.16 4.41 0.87
N ASN A 91 -19.03 3.12 1.14
CA ASN A 91 -19.38 2.48 2.42
C ASN A 91 -20.82 2.74 2.88
N THR A 92 -21.73 2.88 1.90
CA THR A 92 -23.16 3.21 2.13
C THR A 92 -24.10 2.03 1.89
N SER A 93 -23.59 0.94 1.31
CA SER A 93 -24.39 -0.23 0.99
C SER A 93 -23.56 -1.51 0.96
N ALA A 94 -24.23 -2.66 1.01
CA ALA A 94 -23.59 -3.97 0.87
C ALA A 94 -23.00 -4.22 -0.54
N ALA A 95 -23.38 -3.41 -1.53
CA ALA A 95 -22.85 -3.51 -2.88
C ALA A 95 -21.59 -2.67 -3.11
N ASP A 96 -21.36 -1.67 -2.23
CA ASP A 96 -20.23 -0.75 -2.31
C ASP A 96 -19.69 -0.49 -0.92
N TYR A 97 -18.87 -1.42 -0.42
CA TYR A 97 -18.13 -1.28 0.81
C TYR A 97 -16.69 -1.76 0.64
N GLY A 98 -15.80 -1.23 1.44
CA GLY A 98 -14.42 -1.66 1.48
C GLY A 98 -13.55 -0.72 2.30
N VAL A 99 -12.28 -1.11 2.38
CA VAL A 99 -11.23 -0.33 3.04
C VAL A 99 -10.61 0.61 2.03
N ASN A 100 -10.79 1.91 2.23
CA ASN A 100 -10.13 2.98 1.49
C ASN A 100 -8.72 3.21 2.03
N ARG A 101 -7.84 3.68 1.17
CA ARG A 101 -6.49 4.11 1.52
C ARG A 101 -6.25 5.52 0.97
N ASP A 102 -5.79 6.43 1.80
CA ASP A 102 -5.40 7.75 1.34
C ASP A 102 -3.92 7.81 0.87
N SER A 103 -3.51 8.96 0.34
CA SER A 103 -2.14 9.18 -0.15
C SER A 103 -1.08 9.17 0.97
N SER A 104 -1.46 9.26 2.22
CA SER A 104 -0.55 9.14 3.38
C SER A 104 -0.40 7.70 3.88
N GLY A 105 -1.21 6.78 3.36
CA GLY A 105 -1.26 5.39 3.82
C GLY A 105 -2.28 5.13 4.92
N THR A 106 -3.09 6.14 5.28
CA THR A 106 -4.15 5.97 6.28
C THR A 106 -5.31 5.18 5.70
N LEU A 107 -5.79 4.19 6.46
CA LEU A 107 -6.93 3.37 6.07
C LEU A 107 -8.22 3.87 6.72
N SER A 108 -9.34 3.69 6.00
CA SER A 108 -10.69 4.01 6.49
C SER A 108 -11.73 3.10 5.86
N GLY A 109 -12.95 3.12 6.37
CA GLY A 109 -14.03 2.29 5.84
C GLY A 109 -14.08 0.91 6.47
N TYR A 110 -14.70 -0.06 5.78
CA TYR A 110 -15.14 -1.30 6.40
C TYR A 110 -14.74 -2.53 5.61
N ALA A 111 -14.30 -3.57 6.34
CA ALA A 111 -14.27 -4.95 5.85
C ALA A 111 -15.50 -5.72 6.37
N TRP A 112 -15.81 -6.85 5.75
CA TRP A 112 -16.92 -7.71 6.13
C TRP A 112 -16.51 -9.18 6.23
N GLY A 113 -16.86 -9.80 7.37
CA GLY A 113 -16.74 -11.25 7.55
C GLY A 113 -18.09 -11.87 7.87
N THR A 114 -18.44 -12.98 7.21
CA THR A 114 -19.73 -13.65 7.37
C THR A 114 -19.99 -14.06 8.83
N ASN A 115 -18.96 -14.45 9.56
CA ASN A 115 -19.06 -14.89 10.95
C ASN A 115 -18.88 -13.75 11.96
N VAL A 116 -18.26 -12.65 11.57
CA VAL A 116 -17.80 -11.59 12.49
C VAL A 116 -18.44 -10.24 12.24
N GLY A 117 -19.11 -10.08 11.09
CA GLY A 117 -19.78 -8.82 10.74
C GLY A 117 -18.81 -7.75 10.23
N TRP A 118 -19.18 -6.50 10.47
CA TRP A 118 -18.41 -5.33 10.05
C TRP A 118 -17.16 -5.12 10.90
N ILE A 119 -16.08 -4.75 10.22
CA ILE A 119 -14.80 -4.40 10.84
C ILE A 119 -14.43 -3.00 10.34
N ASN A 120 -14.36 -2.04 11.25
CA ASN A 120 -13.99 -0.65 10.97
C ASN A 120 -12.46 -0.49 10.99
N PHE A 121 -11.89 0.07 9.92
CA PHE A 121 -10.45 0.35 9.79
C PHE A 121 -10.05 1.76 10.24
N ASP A 122 -11.03 2.59 10.57
CA ASP A 122 -10.86 3.91 11.16
C ASP A 122 -11.73 4.01 12.44
N PRO A 123 -11.48 3.18 13.47
CA PRO A 123 -12.10 3.37 14.77
C PRO A 123 -11.65 4.70 15.37
N ASP A 124 -12.42 5.23 16.28
CA ASP A 124 -12.27 6.58 16.83
C ASP A 124 -10.83 6.93 17.24
N GLY A 125 -10.37 8.12 16.82
CA GLY A 125 -9.13 8.75 17.27
C GLY A 125 -7.86 8.35 16.51
N ASP A 126 -6.74 8.26 17.26
CA ASP A 126 -5.41 8.02 16.69
C ASP A 126 -5.09 6.52 16.47
N GLU A 127 -6.04 5.64 16.69
CA GLU A 127 -5.82 4.18 16.66
C GLU A 127 -6.05 3.53 15.29
N ARG A 128 -6.41 4.33 14.29
CA ARG A 128 -6.67 3.86 12.91
C ARG A 128 -5.51 3.07 12.31
N VAL A 129 -5.83 2.20 11.37
CA VAL A 129 -4.80 1.46 10.64
C VAL A 129 -4.09 2.37 9.64
N THR A 130 -2.77 2.32 9.64
CA THR A 130 -1.92 3.04 8.69
C THR A 130 -0.91 2.11 8.04
N ILE A 131 -0.51 2.42 6.81
CA ILE A 131 0.55 1.74 6.07
C ILE A 131 1.70 2.72 5.90
N ASP A 132 2.87 2.39 6.42
CA ASP A 132 4.10 3.13 6.14
C ASP A 132 4.49 2.91 4.67
N LEU A 133 4.45 3.97 3.88
CA LEU A 133 4.71 3.89 2.43
C LEU A 133 6.17 3.62 2.07
N LEU A 134 7.10 3.74 3.03
CA LEU A 134 8.52 3.46 2.83
C LEU A 134 8.88 2.00 3.14
N THR A 135 8.20 1.41 4.12
CA THR A 135 8.47 0.03 4.57
C THR A 135 7.41 -0.96 4.13
N GLY A 136 6.19 -0.49 3.85
CA GLY A 136 5.03 -1.33 3.58
C GLY A 136 4.34 -1.86 4.84
N ASP A 137 4.85 -1.53 6.02
CA ASP A 137 4.36 -2.05 7.29
C ASP A 137 3.02 -1.42 7.69
N PHE A 138 2.10 -2.26 8.11
CA PHE A 138 0.85 -1.83 8.72
C PHE A 138 1.06 -1.61 10.23
N SER A 139 0.37 -0.62 10.77
CA SER A 139 0.33 -0.32 12.20
C SER A 139 -1.06 0.17 12.59
N GLY A 140 -1.31 0.23 13.91
CA GLY A 140 -2.60 0.66 14.44
C GLY A 140 -3.60 -0.49 14.55
N TYR A 141 -4.88 -0.13 14.67
CA TYR A 141 -5.94 -1.04 15.05
C TYR A 141 -7.17 -0.87 14.17
N ALA A 142 -7.81 -1.99 13.81
CA ALA A 142 -9.19 -2.03 13.35
C ALA A 142 -10.07 -2.58 14.48
N TRP A 143 -11.37 -2.33 14.39
CA TRP A 143 -12.32 -2.78 15.41
C TRP A 143 -13.59 -3.36 14.78
N GLY A 144 -14.09 -4.42 15.38
CA GLY A 144 -15.38 -5.00 15.04
C GLY A 144 -16.06 -5.61 16.25
N GLU A 145 -17.40 -5.55 16.29
CA GLU A 145 -18.19 -5.96 17.44
C GLU A 145 -17.87 -7.40 17.89
N ASN A 146 -17.70 -8.33 16.97
CA ASN A 146 -17.46 -9.73 17.29
C ASN A 146 -15.98 -10.12 17.32
N VAL A 147 -15.11 -9.44 16.57
CA VAL A 147 -13.66 -9.69 16.56
C VAL A 147 -12.93 -8.91 17.65
N GLY A 148 -13.53 -7.85 18.18
CA GLY A 148 -12.85 -6.90 19.05
C GLY A 148 -11.79 -6.09 18.32
N TRP A 149 -10.73 -5.72 19.03
CA TRP A 149 -9.59 -5.02 18.43
C TRP A 149 -8.72 -5.96 17.61
N ILE A 150 -8.36 -5.52 16.40
CA ILE A 150 -7.41 -6.20 15.53
C ILE A 150 -6.15 -5.34 15.46
N ASN A 151 -5.05 -5.82 16.02
CA ASN A 151 -3.75 -5.17 16.02
C ASN A 151 -2.93 -5.65 14.83
N PHE A 152 -2.39 -4.72 14.03
CA PHE A 152 -1.65 -5.03 12.80
C PHE A 152 -0.15 -5.22 13.01
N SER A 153 0.40 -4.83 14.15
CA SER A 153 1.80 -5.03 14.49
C SER A 153 2.02 -5.08 16.00
N SER A 154 3.03 -5.82 16.43
CA SER A 154 3.42 -5.90 17.84
C SER A 154 4.93 -5.72 18.00
N SER A 155 5.31 -4.90 18.97
CA SER A 155 6.67 -4.76 19.49
C SER A 155 6.90 -5.55 20.78
N GLY A 156 5.89 -6.33 21.23
CA GLY A 156 5.92 -7.11 22.47
C GLY A 156 6.73 -8.41 22.37
N PRO A 157 6.54 -9.33 23.32
CA PRO A 157 7.33 -10.58 23.37
C PRO A 157 7.09 -11.50 22.18
N VAL A 158 5.96 -11.38 21.50
CA VAL A 158 5.68 -12.06 20.23
C VAL A 158 5.64 -11.00 19.13
N LEU A 159 6.64 -11.02 18.27
CA LEU A 159 6.72 -10.09 17.15
C LEU A 159 5.86 -10.62 16.00
N TYR A 160 4.97 -9.77 15.51
CA TYR A 160 4.21 -10.01 14.30
C TYR A 160 3.87 -8.69 13.61
N LYS A 161 3.58 -8.76 12.32
CA LYS A 161 3.08 -7.63 11.55
C LYS A 161 2.38 -8.08 10.28
N VAL A 162 1.64 -7.16 9.69
CA VAL A 162 1.22 -7.20 8.29
C VAL A 162 2.09 -6.21 7.53
N SER A 163 2.62 -6.63 6.37
CA SER A 163 3.38 -5.75 5.50
C SER A 163 3.02 -6.03 4.04
N MET A 164 2.96 -4.99 3.22
CA MET A 164 2.85 -5.15 1.78
C MET A 164 4.24 -5.22 1.14
N LEU A 165 4.38 -6.01 0.08
CA LEU A 165 5.59 -6.04 -0.75
C LEU A 165 5.72 -4.74 -1.52
N LEU A 166 6.84 -4.05 -1.33
CA LEU A 166 7.19 -2.87 -2.10
C LEU A 166 8.00 -3.27 -3.34
N HIS A 167 7.48 -2.98 -4.53
CA HIS A 167 8.27 -3.11 -5.76
C HIS A 167 9.25 -1.95 -5.87
N ARG A 168 10.48 -2.15 -5.39
CA ARG A 168 11.56 -1.15 -5.54
C ARG A 168 12.17 -1.30 -6.92
N ILE A 169 11.93 -0.33 -7.82
CA ILE A 169 12.61 -0.25 -9.10
C ILE A 169 13.97 0.41 -8.86
N TYR A 170 15.05 -0.36 -8.88
CA TYR A 170 16.40 0.17 -8.88
C TYR A 170 16.76 0.60 -10.33
N LEU A 171 16.71 1.89 -10.59
CA LEU A 171 17.28 2.44 -11.83
C LEU A 171 18.81 2.49 -11.67
N ALA A 172 19.51 1.57 -12.33
CA ALA A 172 20.96 1.65 -12.43
C ALA A 172 21.33 2.89 -13.26
N LEU A 173 21.94 3.89 -12.63
CA LEU A 173 22.51 5.04 -13.32
C LEU A 173 23.76 4.56 -14.08
N VAL A 174 23.61 4.30 -15.37
CA VAL A 174 24.77 4.03 -16.25
C VAL A 174 25.41 5.37 -16.58
N THR A 175 26.42 5.76 -15.82
CA THR A 175 27.32 6.86 -16.22
C THR A 175 28.23 6.35 -17.32
N LYS A 176 27.98 6.77 -18.55
CA LYS A 176 28.92 6.54 -19.67
C LYS A 176 30.15 7.39 -19.39
N GLY A 177 31.22 6.76 -18.91
CA GLY A 177 32.53 7.38 -18.82
C GLY A 177 32.99 7.79 -20.20
N GLY A 178 33.30 9.07 -20.33
CA GLY A 178 33.95 9.64 -21.54
C GLY A 178 35.44 9.33 -21.56
#